data_712dab6fbc264abe59f732a0dd40c0ba
#
_entry.id   712dab6fbc264abe59f732a0dd40c0ba
#
_cell.length_a   1.000
_cell.length_b   1.000
_cell.length_c   1.000
_cell.angle_alpha   90.00
_cell.angle_beta   90.00
_cell.angle_gamma   90.00
#
_symmetry.space_group_name_H-M   'P 1'
#
loop_
_entity.id
_entity.type
_entity.pdbx_description
1 polymer ?
#
loop_
_entity_poly.entity_id
_entity_poly.type
_entity_poly.pdbx_seq_one_letter_code
_entity_poly.pdbx_strand_id
1 'polypeptide(L)'
;CYYALMDPHFDTKSEDAKLAQVHEREEEDVARILSDKYNIPYADLSLIEIDSDALRAIPEEAAREAEAAAFAKTAKMLSLAVHNPNNPALAKLKEELAAREFKVREFLVSKKSLERVFARYADLSFSAESKAGVFLVAPETLAKLSGQSTTRAALEKAFEAATAEHSLDRVSLIMETLFAGAFALRASDIHFEPGEEKTLLRLRIDGLLSDIYFFDPKTYRQLNSRIKLLSGVKLNINNRAQDGRFSITKNKNQIEVRASFIPGNYGESVVLRLLDPETTMVSYAELGIHPKLLARLETEIRRPNGMLLTTGPTGSGKTTTLYSFLREIHTPEIKIITIEDPVEYHLDGIVQTQVEGKKYTFAEGLRSIVRQDPDIIMVGEIRDGETANIAIQAALTGHFVFSTLHTNDAAGTFPRLADLGADPKSFGSAITVSMAQRLVRKLNPDTKKERPLTNEEKKMIAKVFEPLVDKTVIPEKIETVWEPSVDGSPAGNDETGYKGRIGLYEAIFMDDELASFLRDNPPENEIAKLASKQGYLTMAQDGIIK
;
A
#
# COMPACT_ATOMS: atom_id res chain seq x y z
N CYS A 1 -3.10 -7.65 -82.37
CA CYS A 1 -2.46 -6.40 -81.87
C CYS A 1 -3.00 -6.02 -80.53
N TYR A 2 -2.31 -6.29 -79.47
CA TYR A 2 -2.24 -5.50 -78.23
C TYR A 2 -1.22 -6.14 -77.31
N TYR A 3 -0.02 -5.59 -77.30
CA TYR A 3 0.98 -5.88 -76.28
C TYR A 3 0.58 -5.01 -75.07
N ALA A 4 0.22 -5.64 -73.97
CA ALA A 4 0.16 -5.00 -72.65
C ALA A 4 1.53 -5.20 -71.99
N LEU A 5 2.24 -4.12 -71.77
CA LEU A 5 3.43 -4.00 -70.96
C LEU A 5 3.10 -4.46 -69.53
N MET A 6 3.69 -5.54 -69.06
CA MET A 6 3.81 -5.86 -67.64
C MET A 6 5.01 -5.08 -67.10
N ASP A 7 4.76 -4.11 -66.25
CA ASP A 7 5.76 -3.53 -65.37
C ASP A 7 6.17 -4.61 -64.34
N PRO A 8 7.46 -4.94 -64.18
CA PRO A 8 7.91 -5.78 -63.11
C PRO A 8 7.91 -4.97 -61.80
N HIS A 9 6.93 -5.17 -60.95
CA HIS A 9 7.01 -4.73 -59.58
C HIS A 9 8.19 -5.46 -58.90
N PHE A 10 9.35 -4.81 -58.89
CA PHE A 10 10.46 -5.22 -58.02
C PHE A 10 10.06 -4.95 -56.57
N ASP A 11 9.95 -5.99 -55.76
CA ASP A 11 9.70 -5.91 -54.32
C ASP A 11 10.97 -5.48 -53.59
N THR A 12 11.30 -4.18 -53.69
CA THR A 12 12.50 -3.55 -53.12
C THR A 12 12.64 -3.80 -51.63
N LYS A 13 11.53 -3.93 -50.88
CA LYS A 13 11.56 -4.28 -49.45
C LYS A 13 12.08 -5.67 -49.13
N SER A 14 11.90 -6.65 -50.04
CA SER A 14 12.42 -8.02 -49.89
C SER A 14 13.90 -8.10 -50.18
N GLU A 15 14.40 -7.29 -51.13
CA GLU A 15 15.83 -7.23 -51.49
C GLU A 15 16.64 -6.48 -50.42
N ASP A 16 16.13 -5.34 -49.91
CA ASP A 16 16.77 -4.60 -48.82
C ASP A 16 16.89 -5.45 -47.54
N ALA A 17 15.88 -6.23 -47.23
CA ALA A 17 15.91 -7.14 -46.08
C ALA A 17 16.95 -8.29 -46.26
N LYS A 18 17.11 -8.83 -47.46
CA LYS A 18 18.13 -9.83 -47.75
C LYS A 18 19.54 -9.27 -47.73
N LEU A 19 19.74 -8.07 -48.28
CA LEU A 19 21.01 -7.35 -48.21
C LEU A 19 21.41 -7.05 -46.75
N ALA A 20 20.48 -6.62 -45.91
CA ALA A 20 20.73 -6.39 -44.51
C ALA A 20 21.15 -7.68 -43.76
N GLN A 21 20.56 -8.82 -44.10
CA GLN A 21 20.94 -10.12 -43.52
C GLN A 21 22.33 -10.60 -43.98
N VAL A 22 22.71 -10.29 -45.21
CA VAL A 22 24.05 -10.63 -45.73
C VAL A 22 25.11 -9.79 -45.01
N HIS A 23 24.91 -8.47 -44.91
CA HIS A 23 25.82 -7.61 -44.18
C HIS A 23 25.94 -8.00 -42.70
N GLU A 24 24.87 -8.41 -42.07
CA GLU A 24 24.89 -8.88 -40.67
C GLU A 24 25.78 -10.13 -40.52
N ARG A 25 25.71 -11.08 -41.44
CA ARG A 25 26.58 -12.25 -41.43
C ARG A 25 28.04 -11.92 -41.67
N GLU A 26 28.32 -10.99 -42.59
CA GLU A 26 29.68 -10.54 -42.88
C GLU A 26 30.31 -9.85 -41.64
N GLU A 27 29.57 -9.01 -40.91
CA GLU A 27 30.04 -8.36 -39.68
C GLU A 27 30.32 -9.41 -38.58
N GLU A 28 29.46 -10.43 -38.41
CA GLU A 28 29.69 -11.50 -37.43
C GLU A 28 30.90 -12.36 -37.80
N ASP A 29 31.12 -12.66 -39.08
CA ASP A 29 32.29 -13.41 -39.54
C ASP A 29 33.59 -12.63 -39.33
N VAL A 30 33.59 -11.32 -39.57
CA VAL A 30 34.73 -10.44 -39.27
C VAL A 30 35.02 -10.43 -37.75
N ALA A 31 34.00 -10.32 -36.91
CA ALA A 31 34.19 -10.36 -35.47
C ALA A 31 34.78 -11.71 -34.99
N ARG A 32 34.37 -12.81 -35.62
CA ARG A 32 34.92 -14.15 -35.33
C ARG A 32 36.41 -14.28 -35.73
N ILE A 33 36.82 -13.74 -36.89
CA ILE A 33 38.23 -13.72 -37.33
C ILE A 33 39.07 -12.85 -36.40
N LEU A 34 38.55 -11.69 -35.96
CA LEU A 34 39.22 -10.79 -35.03
C LEU A 34 39.35 -11.39 -33.61
N SER A 35 38.43 -12.25 -33.21
CA SER A 35 38.47 -13.01 -31.93
C SER A 35 39.76 -13.84 -31.84
N ASP A 36 40.10 -14.55 -32.90
CA ASP A 36 41.33 -15.36 -32.96
C ASP A 36 42.59 -14.46 -32.88
N LYS A 37 42.56 -13.31 -33.59
CA LYS A 37 43.68 -12.36 -33.61
C LYS A 37 43.96 -11.73 -32.24
N TYR A 38 42.93 -11.39 -31.49
CA TYR A 38 43.05 -10.73 -30.18
C TYR A 38 43.05 -11.73 -29.02
N ASN A 39 42.87 -13.00 -29.27
CA ASN A 39 42.74 -14.07 -28.26
C ASN A 39 41.63 -13.77 -27.23
N ILE A 40 40.53 -13.17 -27.70
CA ILE A 40 39.32 -12.84 -26.91
C ILE A 40 38.19 -13.72 -27.47
N PRO A 41 37.46 -14.51 -26.63
CA PRO A 41 36.38 -15.34 -27.11
C PRO A 41 35.28 -14.53 -27.80
N TYR A 42 34.78 -15.03 -28.93
CA TYR A 42 33.66 -14.43 -29.65
C TYR A 42 32.32 -14.74 -28.97
N ALA A 43 31.37 -13.81 -29.02
CA ALA A 43 29.99 -14.02 -28.60
C ALA A 43 29.00 -13.40 -29.61
N ASP A 44 28.02 -14.20 -30.03
CA ASP A 44 26.86 -13.69 -30.79
C ASP A 44 25.74 -13.33 -29.84
N LEU A 45 25.49 -12.01 -29.65
CA LEU A 45 24.48 -11.50 -28.74
C LEU A 45 23.06 -11.50 -29.32
N SER A 46 22.88 -12.02 -30.55
CA SER A 46 21.55 -12.30 -31.08
C SER A 46 20.91 -13.53 -30.43
N LEU A 47 21.73 -14.43 -29.89
CA LEU A 47 21.34 -15.70 -29.29
C LEU A 47 21.40 -15.69 -27.76
N ILE A 48 21.90 -14.61 -27.16
CA ILE A 48 22.13 -14.48 -25.72
C ILE A 48 21.16 -13.45 -25.14
N GLU A 49 20.46 -13.80 -24.05
CA GLU A 49 19.64 -12.87 -23.29
C GLU A 49 20.53 -11.89 -22.52
N ILE A 50 20.27 -10.59 -22.70
CA ILE A 50 21.04 -9.51 -22.06
C ILE A 50 20.50 -9.27 -20.67
N ASP A 51 21.34 -9.48 -19.66
CA ASP A 51 21.04 -9.28 -18.25
C ASP A 51 21.02 -7.78 -17.91
N SER A 52 19.86 -7.29 -17.47
CA SER A 52 19.67 -5.90 -17.05
C SER A 52 20.55 -5.51 -15.86
N ASP A 53 20.87 -6.43 -14.94
CA ASP A 53 21.74 -6.16 -13.80
C ASP A 53 23.22 -6.08 -14.22
N ALA A 54 23.59 -6.72 -15.30
CA ALA A 54 24.92 -6.55 -15.90
C ALA A 54 25.05 -5.17 -16.54
N LEU A 55 24.04 -4.74 -17.31
CA LEU A 55 24.05 -3.42 -17.95
C LEU A 55 24.15 -2.28 -16.92
N ARG A 56 23.45 -2.36 -15.80
CA ARG A 56 23.52 -1.36 -14.72
C ARG A 56 24.90 -1.21 -14.08
N ALA A 57 25.79 -2.17 -14.25
CA ALA A 57 27.13 -2.08 -13.71
C ALA A 57 27.97 -0.99 -14.39
N ILE A 58 27.63 -0.60 -15.63
CA ILE A 58 28.35 0.37 -16.47
C ILE A 58 27.37 1.45 -16.93
N PRO A 59 27.64 2.76 -16.68
CA PRO A 59 26.85 3.86 -17.22
C PRO A 59 26.88 3.87 -18.75
N GLU A 60 25.76 4.25 -19.40
CA GLU A 60 25.64 4.23 -20.87
C GLU A 60 26.69 5.08 -21.57
N GLU A 61 27.01 6.28 -21.05
CA GLU A 61 28.04 7.14 -21.61
C GLU A 61 29.40 6.46 -21.63
N ALA A 62 29.80 5.87 -20.49
CA ALA A 62 31.06 5.14 -20.38
C ALA A 62 31.10 3.90 -21.26
N ALA A 63 29.97 3.19 -21.40
CA ALA A 63 29.84 2.03 -22.28
C ALA A 63 29.99 2.40 -23.75
N ARG A 64 29.36 3.52 -24.19
CA ARG A 64 29.47 4.03 -25.56
C ARG A 64 30.87 4.55 -25.87
N GLU A 65 31.50 5.28 -24.94
CA GLU A 65 32.86 5.78 -25.09
C GLU A 65 33.88 4.64 -25.20
N ALA A 66 33.70 3.59 -24.39
CA ALA A 66 34.56 2.40 -24.39
C ALA A 66 34.25 1.41 -25.54
N GLU A 67 33.20 1.61 -26.33
CA GLU A 67 32.66 0.64 -27.29
C GLU A 67 32.51 -0.77 -26.68
N ALA A 68 32.01 -0.80 -25.41
CA ALA A 68 31.89 -2.03 -24.65
C ALA A 68 30.70 -1.93 -23.68
N ALA A 69 30.00 -3.05 -23.46
CA ALA A 69 28.89 -3.10 -22.51
C ALA A 69 28.80 -4.47 -21.81
N ALA A 70 28.38 -4.48 -20.54
CA ALA A 70 28.19 -5.74 -19.84
C ALA A 70 26.85 -6.38 -20.26
N PHE A 71 26.86 -7.67 -20.61
CA PHE A 71 25.67 -8.39 -21.05
C PHE A 71 25.24 -9.53 -20.13
N ALA A 72 26.12 -9.99 -19.24
CA ALA A 72 25.79 -11.01 -18.23
C ALA A 72 26.56 -10.78 -16.93
N LYS A 73 25.93 -11.08 -15.81
CA LYS A 73 26.51 -10.94 -14.46
C LYS A 73 26.27 -12.21 -13.65
N THR A 74 27.33 -12.73 -13.04
CA THR A 74 27.26 -13.86 -12.10
C THR A 74 28.06 -13.51 -10.85
N ALA A 75 27.39 -13.16 -9.78
CA ALA A 75 28.02 -12.64 -8.56
C ALA A 75 28.90 -11.42 -8.85
N LYS A 76 30.22 -11.52 -8.68
CA LYS A 76 31.20 -10.46 -8.98
C LYS A 76 31.87 -10.60 -10.36
N MET A 77 31.44 -11.53 -11.20
CA MET A 77 31.94 -11.70 -12.57
C MET A 77 31.03 -10.99 -13.56
N LEU A 78 31.57 -10.09 -14.39
CA LEU A 78 30.88 -9.42 -15.50
C LEU A 78 31.40 -9.95 -16.83
N SER A 79 30.50 -10.37 -17.71
CA SER A 79 30.79 -10.66 -19.11
C SER A 79 30.63 -9.37 -19.92
N LEU A 80 31.72 -8.88 -20.50
CA LEU A 80 31.79 -7.62 -21.23
C LEU A 80 31.85 -7.89 -22.72
N ALA A 81 30.87 -7.41 -23.47
CA ALA A 81 30.87 -7.34 -24.92
C ALA A 81 31.79 -6.19 -25.36
N VAL A 82 32.79 -6.44 -26.17
CA VAL A 82 33.77 -5.49 -26.64
C VAL A 82 33.81 -5.49 -28.16
N HIS A 83 33.64 -4.34 -28.79
CA HIS A 83 33.78 -4.23 -30.26
C HIS A 83 35.22 -3.90 -30.66
N ASN A 84 35.86 -2.97 -29.97
CA ASN A 84 37.22 -2.54 -30.23
C ASN A 84 38.13 -2.74 -29.00
N PRO A 85 38.93 -3.85 -28.96
CA PRO A 85 39.82 -4.12 -27.83
C PRO A 85 40.93 -3.07 -27.62
N ASN A 86 41.24 -2.26 -28.64
CA ASN A 86 42.28 -1.24 -28.60
C ASN A 86 41.75 0.15 -28.16
N ASN A 87 40.47 0.27 -27.80
CA ASN A 87 39.91 1.54 -27.36
C ASN A 87 40.54 1.95 -26.00
N PRO A 88 41.15 3.16 -25.90
CA PRO A 88 41.77 3.63 -24.64
C PRO A 88 40.76 3.73 -23.48
N ALA A 89 39.51 4.08 -23.77
CA ALA A 89 38.45 4.20 -22.76
C ALA A 89 38.08 2.83 -22.15
N LEU A 90 38.28 1.72 -22.88
CA LEU A 90 38.06 0.37 -22.38
C LEU A 90 39.04 0.03 -21.23
N ALA A 91 40.30 0.44 -21.31
CA ALA A 91 41.27 0.20 -20.25
C ALA A 91 40.85 0.92 -18.95
N LYS A 92 40.44 2.18 -19.06
CA LYS A 92 39.94 2.99 -17.95
C LYS A 92 38.69 2.38 -17.32
N LEU A 93 37.74 1.96 -18.15
CA LEU A 93 36.53 1.28 -17.70
C LEU A 93 36.83 -0.02 -16.91
N LYS A 94 37.80 -0.80 -17.37
CA LYS A 94 38.24 -2.04 -16.67
C LYS A 94 38.86 -1.72 -15.30
N GLU A 95 39.65 -0.66 -15.18
CA GLU A 95 40.21 -0.22 -13.90
C GLU A 95 39.10 0.22 -12.93
N GLU A 96 38.10 0.97 -13.38
CA GLU A 96 36.94 1.39 -12.58
C GLU A 96 36.11 0.18 -12.11
N LEU A 97 35.89 -0.81 -12.97
CA LEU A 97 35.20 -2.04 -12.60
C LEU A 97 35.99 -2.88 -11.60
N ALA A 98 37.32 -2.95 -11.76
CA ALA A 98 38.20 -3.64 -10.83
C ALA A 98 38.22 -2.97 -9.45
N ALA A 99 38.23 -1.63 -9.39
CA ALA A 99 38.10 -0.85 -8.14
C ALA A 99 36.77 -1.12 -7.40
N ARG A 100 35.71 -1.48 -8.15
CA ARG A 100 34.41 -1.91 -7.61
C ARG A 100 34.33 -3.41 -7.33
N GLU A 101 35.48 -4.11 -7.32
CA GLU A 101 35.65 -5.56 -7.06
C GLU A 101 34.99 -6.48 -8.12
N PHE A 102 34.69 -5.99 -9.33
CA PHE A 102 34.22 -6.83 -10.40
C PHE A 102 35.39 -7.49 -11.13
N LYS A 103 35.25 -8.78 -11.43
CA LYS A 103 36.10 -9.51 -12.36
C LYS A 103 35.48 -9.46 -13.75
N VAL A 104 36.21 -8.98 -14.74
CA VAL A 104 35.73 -8.82 -16.11
C VAL A 104 36.20 -9.98 -16.98
N ARG A 105 35.27 -10.57 -17.74
CA ARG A 105 35.54 -11.50 -18.82
C ARG A 105 35.11 -10.88 -20.14
N GLU A 106 36.05 -10.63 -21.02
CA GLU A 106 35.82 -9.98 -22.31
C GLU A 106 35.35 -10.98 -23.37
N PHE A 107 34.46 -10.53 -24.26
CA PHE A 107 33.97 -11.25 -25.43
C PHE A 107 33.94 -10.26 -26.59
N LEU A 108 34.53 -10.68 -27.72
CA LEU A 108 34.50 -9.89 -28.94
C LEU A 108 33.13 -10.05 -29.62
N VAL A 109 32.56 -8.94 -30.06
CA VAL A 109 31.23 -8.89 -30.67
C VAL A 109 31.23 -8.01 -31.92
N SER A 110 30.30 -8.28 -32.86
CA SER A 110 30.07 -7.39 -33.99
C SER A 110 29.54 -6.03 -33.53
N LYS A 111 29.64 -5.01 -34.37
CA LYS A 111 29.07 -3.69 -34.11
C LYS A 111 27.57 -3.78 -33.88
N LYS A 112 26.87 -4.56 -34.68
CA LYS A 112 25.43 -4.76 -34.61
C LYS A 112 25.01 -5.48 -33.31
N SER A 113 25.78 -6.48 -32.85
CA SER A 113 25.59 -7.11 -31.55
C SER A 113 25.77 -6.11 -30.42
N LEU A 114 26.76 -5.21 -30.48
CA LEU A 114 26.95 -4.17 -29.48
C LEU A 114 25.81 -3.12 -29.50
N GLU A 115 25.33 -2.72 -30.69
CA GLU A 115 24.19 -1.81 -30.83
C GLU A 115 22.91 -2.38 -30.23
N ARG A 116 22.69 -3.70 -30.32
CA ARG A 116 21.58 -4.37 -29.61
C ARG A 116 21.69 -4.24 -28.09
N VAL A 117 22.90 -4.35 -27.55
CA VAL A 117 23.13 -4.13 -26.13
C VAL A 117 22.89 -2.66 -25.76
N PHE A 118 23.36 -1.72 -26.57
CA PHE A 118 23.12 -0.30 -26.36
C PHE A 118 21.62 0.08 -26.44
N ALA A 119 20.86 -0.56 -27.32
CA ALA A 119 19.41 -0.36 -27.37
C ALA A 119 18.72 -0.76 -26.05
N ARG A 120 19.30 -1.73 -25.31
CA ARG A 120 18.80 -2.14 -24.00
C ARG A 120 19.09 -1.13 -22.89
N TYR A 121 20.05 -0.21 -23.07
CA TYR A 121 20.26 0.89 -22.13
C TYR A 121 19.06 1.85 -22.09
N ALA A 122 18.35 2.01 -23.22
CA ALA A 122 17.10 2.76 -23.25
C ALA A 122 16.04 2.13 -22.31
N ASP A 123 16.03 0.80 -22.22
CA ASP A 123 15.16 0.08 -21.25
C ASP A 123 15.63 0.28 -19.80
N LEU A 124 16.89 0.70 -19.58
CA LEU A 124 17.49 0.94 -18.25
C LEU A 124 17.49 2.39 -17.82
N SER A 125 17.50 3.35 -18.74
CA SER A 125 17.60 4.78 -18.42
C SER A 125 16.47 5.26 -17.51
N PHE A 126 15.32 4.59 -17.55
CA PHE A 126 14.20 4.81 -16.63
C PHE A 126 14.38 4.23 -15.22
N SER A 127 15.39 3.37 -15.02
CA SER A 127 15.68 2.80 -13.69
C SER A 127 16.83 3.50 -12.96
N ALA A 128 17.56 4.40 -13.60
CA ALA A 128 18.76 5.03 -13.04
C ALA A 128 18.48 6.19 -12.06
N GLU A 129 17.31 6.82 -12.11
CA GLU A 129 16.94 7.90 -11.19
C GLU A 129 16.17 7.42 -9.95
N SER A 130 15.62 6.23 -9.96
CA SER A 130 15.03 5.67 -8.75
C SER A 130 16.05 4.79 -8.03
N LYS A 131 16.47 5.16 -6.82
CA LYS A 131 17.05 4.20 -5.88
C LYS A 131 16.18 2.93 -5.95
N ALA A 132 16.80 1.74 -6.06
CA ALA A 132 16.02 0.50 -6.12
C ALA A 132 14.92 0.52 -5.06
N GLY A 133 13.66 0.36 -5.47
CA GLY A 133 12.51 0.43 -4.56
C GLY A 133 11.89 1.82 -4.34
N VAL A 134 12.23 2.86 -5.12
CA VAL A 134 11.58 4.17 -5.05
C VAL A 134 11.05 4.58 -6.43
N PHE A 135 9.79 4.99 -6.50
CA PHE A 135 9.17 5.55 -7.69
C PHE A 135 8.91 7.05 -7.48
N LEU A 136 9.31 7.88 -8.45
CA LEU A 136 9.08 9.32 -8.42
C LEU A 136 7.84 9.64 -9.24
N VAL A 137 6.90 10.38 -8.67
CA VAL A 137 5.78 10.96 -9.41
C VAL A 137 6.10 12.42 -9.69
N ALA A 138 6.06 12.79 -10.96
CA ALA A 138 6.39 14.17 -11.38
C ALA A 138 5.42 15.18 -10.74
N PRO A 139 5.92 16.30 -10.19
CA PRO A 139 5.07 17.34 -9.59
C PRO A 139 4.00 17.87 -10.54
N GLU A 140 4.32 17.96 -11.83
CA GLU A 140 3.42 18.41 -12.89
C GLU A 140 2.25 17.45 -13.08
N THR A 141 2.50 16.13 -13.05
CA THR A 141 1.46 15.09 -13.15
C THR A 141 0.56 15.11 -11.91
N LEU A 142 1.18 15.25 -10.71
CA LEU A 142 0.42 15.43 -9.47
C LEU A 142 -0.46 16.68 -9.52
N ALA A 143 0.09 17.85 -9.93
CA ALA A 143 -0.66 19.09 -10.03
C ALA A 143 -1.82 19.01 -11.03
N LYS A 144 -1.59 18.36 -12.18
CA LYS A 144 -2.60 18.15 -13.22
C LYS A 144 -3.77 17.29 -12.74
N LEU A 145 -3.50 16.27 -11.93
CA LEU A 145 -4.52 15.34 -11.42
C LEU A 145 -5.03 15.69 -10.01
N SER A 146 -4.34 16.57 -9.24
CA SER A 146 -4.74 17.00 -7.89
C SER A 146 -5.69 18.20 -7.88
N GLY A 147 -6.01 18.77 -9.02
CA GLY A 147 -6.95 19.90 -9.12
C GLY A 147 -8.32 19.53 -8.55
N GLN A 148 -9.11 20.55 -8.14
CA GLN A 148 -10.45 20.38 -7.51
C GLN A 148 -11.46 19.57 -8.34
N SER A 149 -11.05 19.11 -9.53
CA SER A 149 -11.90 18.45 -10.54
C SER A 149 -11.46 17.02 -10.87
N THR A 150 -10.61 16.37 -10.08
CA THR A 150 -10.21 15.00 -10.40
C THR A 150 -11.36 14.04 -10.12
N THR A 151 -11.94 13.55 -11.20
CA THR A 151 -13.02 12.59 -11.20
C THR A 151 -12.53 11.28 -11.78
N ARG A 152 -13.29 10.23 -11.56
CA ARG A 152 -13.09 8.93 -12.19
C ARG A 152 -13.02 9.07 -13.73
N ALA A 153 -13.94 9.81 -14.34
CA ALA A 153 -13.96 10.06 -15.78
C ALA A 153 -12.72 10.86 -16.27
N ALA A 154 -12.22 11.81 -15.48
CA ALA A 154 -10.98 12.53 -15.80
C ALA A 154 -9.75 11.62 -15.73
N LEU A 155 -9.71 10.71 -14.77
CA LEU A 155 -8.64 9.71 -14.65
C LEU A 155 -8.70 8.70 -15.79
N GLU A 156 -9.88 8.23 -16.20
CA GLU A 156 -10.07 7.36 -17.36
C GLU A 156 -9.50 8.00 -18.63
N LYS A 157 -9.84 9.27 -18.92
CA LYS A 157 -9.26 10.02 -20.05
C LYS A 157 -7.74 10.18 -19.95
N ALA A 158 -7.21 10.38 -18.75
CA ALA A 158 -5.76 10.46 -18.55
C ALA A 158 -5.08 9.11 -18.88
N PHE A 159 -5.70 7.97 -18.53
CA PHE A 159 -5.22 6.64 -18.94
C PHE A 159 -5.33 6.42 -20.45
N GLU A 160 -6.42 6.85 -21.10
CA GLU A 160 -6.54 6.80 -22.57
C GLU A 160 -5.37 7.54 -23.24
N ALA A 161 -5.08 8.77 -22.80
CA ALA A 161 -3.97 9.55 -23.31
C ALA A 161 -2.61 8.88 -23.05
N ALA A 162 -2.37 8.38 -21.83
CA ALA A 162 -1.12 7.72 -21.48
C ALA A 162 -0.91 6.38 -22.23
N THR A 163 -1.99 5.63 -22.51
CA THR A 163 -1.92 4.38 -23.27
C THR A 163 -1.76 4.58 -24.77
N ALA A 164 -2.27 5.68 -25.31
CA ALA A 164 -2.11 6.06 -26.72
C ALA A 164 -0.68 6.57 -27.04
N GLU A 165 0.11 6.93 -26.03
CA GLU A 165 1.49 7.37 -26.20
C GLU A 165 2.37 6.24 -26.79
N HIS A 166 3.14 6.54 -27.82
CA HIS A 166 4.01 5.59 -28.50
C HIS A 166 5.49 5.72 -28.10
N SER A 167 5.78 6.53 -27.08
CA SER A 167 7.13 6.73 -26.56
C SER A 167 7.61 5.54 -25.73
N LEU A 168 8.92 5.45 -25.54
CA LEU A 168 9.54 4.48 -24.60
C LEU A 168 9.09 4.72 -23.15
N ASP A 169 8.57 5.91 -22.85
CA ASP A 169 8.11 6.36 -21.53
C ASP A 169 6.68 5.95 -21.20
N ARG A 170 5.97 5.31 -22.13
CA ARG A 170 4.54 4.95 -21.97
C ARG A 170 4.23 4.26 -20.65
N VAL A 171 5.02 3.25 -20.26
CA VAL A 171 4.79 2.49 -19.01
C VAL A 171 5.00 3.39 -17.79
N SER A 172 6.03 4.24 -17.81
CA SER A 172 6.28 5.20 -16.72
C SER A 172 5.17 6.24 -16.63
N LEU A 173 4.68 6.74 -17.74
CA LEU A 173 3.57 7.70 -17.80
C LEU A 173 2.26 7.07 -17.25
N ILE A 174 1.97 5.82 -17.61
CA ILE A 174 0.83 5.09 -17.06
C ILE A 174 0.99 4.91 -15.54
N MET A 175 2.18 4.56 -15.05
CA MET A 175 2.46 4.42 -13.61
C MET A 175 2.32 5.75 -12.87
N GLU A 176 2.82 6.85 -13.43
CA GLU A 176 2.64 8.19 -12.86
C GLU A 176 1.16 8.58 -12.80
N THR A 177 0.42 8.36 -13.89
CA THR A 177 -1.03 8.60 -13.95
C THR A 177 -1.77 7.78 -12.90
N LEU A 178 -1.37 6.51 -12.72
CA LEU A 178 -1.93 5.61 -11.74
C LEU A 178 -1.77 6.14 -10.31
N PHE A 179 -0.55 6.45 -9.93
CA PHE A 179 -0.28 6.91 -8.56
C PHE A 179 -0.83 8.32 -8.31
N ALA A 180 -0.64 9.24 -9.24
CA ALA A 180 -1.19 10.59 -9.12
C ALA A 180 -2.73 10.56 -9.03
N GLY A 181 -3.41 9.74 -9.84
CA GLY A 181 -4.85 9.56 -9.79
C GLY A 181 -5.32 8.89 -8.51
N ALA A 182 -4.60 7.85 -8.04
CA ALA A 182 -4.91 7.19 -6.77
C ALA A 182 -4.80 8.15 -5.58
N PHE A 183 -3.77 8.99 -5.54
CA PHE A 183 -3.63 10.03 -4.50
C PHE A 183 -4.71 11.10 -4.60
N ALA A 184 -5.03 11.57 -5.79
CA ALA A 184 -6.05 12.59 -6.00
C ALA A 184 -7.45 12.11 -5.56
N LEU A 185 -7.78 10.84 -5.82
CA LEU A 185 -9.02 10.18 -5.39
C LEU A 185 -8.95 9.62 -3.97
N ARG A 186 -7.82 9.79 -3.25
CA ARG A 186 -7.60 9.27 -1.89
C ARG A 186 -7.84 7.77 -1.77
N ALA A 187 -7.42 7.02 -2.79
CA ALA A 187 -7.54 5.57 -2.80
C ALA A 187 -6.63 4.93 -1.75
N SER A 188 -7.12 3.93 -1.04
CA SER A 188 -6.34 3.12 -0.09
C SER A 188 -5.60 1.97 -0.77
N ASP A 189 -6.21 1.38 -1.80
CA ASP A 189 -5.67 0.22 -2.50
C ASP A 189 -5.90 0.36 -4.02
N ILE A 190 -4.95 -0.17 -4.79
CA ILE A 190 -5.00 -0.30 -6.24
C ILE A 190 -5.06 -1.79 -6.56
N HIS A 191 -6.02 -2.21 -7.37
CA HIS A 191 -6.22 -3.59 -7.76
C HIS A 191 -6.10 -3.75 -9.26
N PHE A 192 -5.27 -4.70 -9.70
CA PHE A 192 -5.24 -5.19 -11.07
C PHE A 192 -5.82 -6.60 -11.10
N GLU A 193 -6.88 -6.78 -11.85
CA GLU A 193 -7.63 -8.04 -11.97
C GLU A 193 -7.60 -8.50 -13.44
N PRO A 194 -6.65 -9.39 -13.82
CA PRO A 194 -6.57 -9.91 -15.17
C PRO A 194 -7.78 -10.77 -15.53
N GLY A 195 -8.42 -10.43 -16.64
CA GLY A 195 -9.45 -11.23 -17.29
C GLY A 195 -8.93 -11.83 -18.60
N GLU A 196 -9.79 -12.54 -19.31
CA GLU A 196 -9.46 -13.23 -20.56
C GLU A 196 -8.99 -12.26 -21.65
N GLU A 197 -9.71 -11.18 -21.87
CA GLU A 197 -9.41 -10.20 -22.94
C GLU A 197 -8.72 -8.95 -22.44
N LYS A 198 -9.02 -8.52 -21.21
CA LYS A 198 -8.55 -7.26 -20.63
C LYS A 198 -8.27 -7.41 -19.15
N THR A 199 -7.42 -6.54 -18.63
CA THR A 199 -7.13 -6.42 -17.20
C THR A 199 -7.88 -5.21 -16.64
N LEU A 200 -8.73 -5.45 -15.65
CA LEU A 200 -9.47 -4.41 -14.95
C LEU A 200 -8.59 -3.75 -13.88
N LEU A 201 -8.49 -2.43 -13.93
CA LEU A 201 -7.94 -1.59 -12.87
C LEU A 201 -9.06 -1.08 -11.98
N ARG A 202 -8.96 -1.32 -10.67
CA ARG A 202 -9.89 -0.82 -9.67
C ARG A 202 -9.15 -0.05 -8.59
N LEU A 203 -9.78 0.97 -8.07
CA LEU A 203 -9.33 1.70 -6.90
C LEU A 203 -10.30 1.48 -5.74
N ARG A 204 -9.76 1.30 -4.52
CA ARG A 204 -10.58 1.31 -3.31
C ARG A 204 -10.64 2.73 -2.78
N ILE A 205 -11.80 3.35 -2.92
CA ILE A 205 -12.08 4.73 -2.50
C ILE A 205 -13.13 4.68 -1.39
N ASP A 206 -12.83 5.28 -0.24
CA ASP A 206 -13.72 5.28 0.94
C ASP A 206 -14.23 3.88 1.34
N GLY A 207 -13.39 2.85 1.13
CA GLY A 207 -13.68 1.47 1.46
C GLY A 207 -14.37 0.65 0.34
N LEU A 208 -14.85 1.29 -0.72
CA LEU A 208 -15.50 0.63 -1.86
C LEU A 208 -14.56 0.50 -3.06
N LEU A 209 -14.64 -0.62 -3.77
CA LEU A 209 -13.96 -0.83 -5.03
C LEU A 209 -14.73 -0.15 -6.17
N SER A 210 -14.01 0.65 -6.96
CA SER A 210 -14.54 1.34 -8.15
C SER A 210 -13.72 0.94 -9.37
N ASP A 211 -14.39 0.60 -10.46
CA ASP A 211 -13.75 0.31 -11.74
C ASP A 211 -13.26 1.60 -12.37
N ILE A 212 -12.02 1.64 -12.80
CA ILE A 212 -11.35 2.85 -13.32
C ILE A 212 -11.01 2.72 -14.79
N TYR A 213 -10.33 1.63 -15.18
CA TYR A 213 -9.82 1.47 -16.54
C TYR A 213 -9.60 0.01 -16.92
N PHE A 214 -9.56 -0.27 -18.23
CA PHE A 214 -9.26 -1.59 -18.77
C PHE A 214 -7.99 -1.54 -19.63
N PHE A 215 -6.96 -2.23 -19.19
CA PHE A 215 -5.73 -2.39 -19.96
C PHE A 215 -5.78 -3.62 -20.86
N ASP A 216 -5.13 -3.54 -22.02
CA ASP A 216 -4.83 -4.70 -22.83
C ASP A 216 -3.79 -5.62 -22.12
N PRO A 217 -3.76 -6.93 -22.42
CA PRO A 217 -2.89 -7.87 -21.72
C PRO A 217 -1.39 -7.60 -21.90
N LYS A 218 -0.98 -6.97 -23.02
CA LYS A 218 0.42 -6.63 -23.28
C LYS A 218 0.86 -5.46 -22.39
N THR A 219 0.08 -4.41 -22.34
CA THR A 219 0.32 -3.26 -21.46
C THR A 219 0.34 -3.68 -20.00
N TYR A 220 -0.62 -4.53 -19.57
CA TYR A 220 -0.63 -5.03 -18.21
C TYR A 220 0.62 -5.85 -17.86
N ARG A 221 1.09 -6.73 -18.74
CA ARG A 221 2.35 -7.49 -18.49
C ARG A 221 3.54 -6.57 -18.27
N GLN A 222 3.64 -5.46 -19.02
CA GLN A 222 4.69 -4.47 -18.83
C GLN A 222 4.58 -3.74 -17.49
N LEU A 223 3.35 -3.33 -17.10
CA LEU A 223 3.07 -2.73 -15.80
C LEU A 223 3.39 -3.69 -14.65
N ASN A 224 2.93 -4.94 -14.73
CA ASN A 224 3.20 -5.97 -13.73
C ASN A 224 4.70 -6.20 -13.54
N SER A 225 5.45 -6.33 -14.63
CA SER A 225 6.92 -6.49 -14.57
C SER A 225 7.58 -5.28 -13.91
N ARG A 226 7.11 -4.06 -14.20
CA ARG A 226 7.64 -2.84 -13.58
C ARG A 226 7.31 -2.75 -12.09
N ILE A 227 6.08 -3.11 -11.70
CA ILE A 227 5.66 -3.15 -10.29
C ILE A 227 6.45 -4.21 -9.53
N LYS A 228 6.65 -5.41 -10.10
CA LYS A 228 7.50 -6.46 -9.51
C LYS A 228 8.94 -5.98 -9.27
N LEU A 229 9.52 -5.31 -10.25
CA LEU A 229 10.87 -4.77 -10.14
C LEU A 229 10.97 -3.74 -9.00
N LEU A 230 10.04 -2.79 -8.93
CA LEU A 230 9.97 -1.81 -7.85
C LEU A 230 9.80 -2.46 -6.47
N SER A 231 8.97 -3.49 -6.41
CA SER A 231 8.65 -4.22 -5.17
C SER A 231 9.75 -5.16 -4.70
N GLY A 232 10.83 -5.33 -5.49
CA GLY A 232 11.97 -6.22 -5.16
C GLY A 232 11.64 -7.71 -5.22
N VAL A 233 10.54 -8.09 -5.88
CA VAL A 233 10.14 -9.49 -6.03
C VAL A 233 10.69 -10.10 -7.33
N LYS A 234 10.70 -11.43 -7.42
CA LYS A 234 11.30 -12.14 -8.56
C LYS A 234 10.40 -12.06 -9.80
N LEU A 235 10.94 -11.57 -10.91
CA LEU A 235 10.21 -11.39 -12.17
C LEU A 235 9.76 -12.72 -12.81
N ASN A 236 10.60 -13.74 -12.71
CA ASN A 236 10.40 -15.05 -13.36
C ASN A 236 9.49 -16.01 -12.56
N ILE A 237 8.96 -15.60 -11.42
CA ILE A 237 8.05 -16.40 -10.61
C ILE A 237 6.64 -15.88 -10.80
N ASN A 238 5.79 -16.68 -11.47
CA ASN A 238 4.38 -16.34 -11.75
C ASN A 238 3.39 -17.41 -11.27
N ASN A 239 3.89 -18.47 -10.61
CA ASN A 239 3.11 -19.64 -10.20
C ASN A 239 2.92 -19.76 -8.69
N ARG A 240 3.35 -18.77 -7.92
CA ARG A 240 3.15 -18.68 -6.47
C ARG A 240 3.01 -17.23 -6.02
N ALA A 241 2.35 -17.03 -4.88
CA ALA A 241 2.22 -15.72 -4.28
C ALA A 241 3.60 -15.10 -3.94
N GLN A 242 3.71 -13.80 -4.12
CA GLN A 242 4.86 -13.00 -3.74
C GLN A 242 4.37 -11.70 -3.10
N ASP A 243 5.04 -11.27 -2.03
CA ASP A 243 4.80 -10.00 -1.40
C ASP A 243 6.07 -9.16 -1.44
N GLY A 244 5.90 -7.87 -1.70
CA GLY A 244 6.99 -6.92 -1.80
C GLY A 244 6.58 -5.53 -1.33
N ARG A 245 7.54 -4.61 -1.32
CA ARG A 245 7.31 -3.23 -0.92
C ARG A 245 8.21 -2.29 -1.69
N PHE A 246 7.74 -1.06 -1.89
CA PHE A 246 8.51 0.02 -2.46
C PHE A 246 7.99 1.35 -1.93
N SER A 247 8.68 2.45 -2.24
CA SER A 247 8.24 3.78 -1.84
C SER A 247 7.88 4.63 -3.07
N ILE A 248 6.91 5.52 -2.90
CA ILE A 248 6.59 6.55 -3.87
C ILE A 248 6.97 7.90 -3.27
N THR A 249 7.69 8.72 -4.01
CA THR A 249 7.97 10.10 -3.61
C THR A 249 6.90 11.03 -4.16
N LYS A 250 6.14 11.67 -3.26
CA LYS A 250 5.12 12.67 -3.52
C LYS A 250 5.50 13.96 -2.79
N ASN A 251 5.79 15.06 -3.52
CA ASN A 251 6.10 16.37 -2.92
C ASN A 251 7.12 16.33 -1.77
N LYS A 252 8.22 15.56 -1.91
CA LYS A 252 9.26 15.30 -0.91
C LYS A 252 8.88 14.29 0.20
N ASN A 253 7.63 13.90 0.32
CA ASN A 253 7.19 12.86 1.25
C ASN A 253 7.34 11.49 0.59
N GLN A 254 7.81 10.50 1.37
CA GLN A 254 7.85 9.11 0.93
C GLN A 254 6.61 8.38 1.43
N ILE A 255 5.89 7.75 0.50
CA ILE A 255 4.72 6.93 0.76
C ILE A 255 5.13 5.48 0.55
N GLU A 256 5.04 4.66 1.57
CA GLU A 256 5.29 3.22 1.45
C GLU A 256 4.12 2.55 0.71
N VAL A 257 4.45 1.63 -0.18
CA VAL A 257 3.48 0.79 -0.91
C VAL A 257 3.78 -0.67 -0.63
N ARG A 258 2.80 -1.40 -0.15
CA ARG A 258 2.84 -2.86 -0.03
C ARG A 258 2.19 -3.49 -1.24
N ALA A 259 2.92 -4.37 -1.91
CA ALA A 259 2.49 -5.04 -3.12
C ALA A 259 2.31 -6.53 -2.87
N SER A 260 1.17 -7.08 -3.26
CA SER A 260 0.90 -8.51 -3.20
C SER A 260 0.53 -9.02 -4.60
N PHE A 261 1.17 -10.12 -5.01
CA PHE A 261 1.01 -10.75 -6.30
C PHE A 261 0.47 -12.16 -6.10
N ILE A 262 -0.62 -12.50 -6.75
CA ILE A 262 -1.27 -13.81 -6.66
C ILE A 262 -1.44 -14.39 -8.06
N PRO A 263 -1.01 -15.65 -8.32
CA PRO A 263 -1.26 -16.33 -9.60
C PRO A 263 -2.75 -16.42 -9.91
N GLY A 264 -3.13 -16.11 -11.13
CA GLY A 264 -4.48 -16.27 -11.65
C GLY A 264 -4.47 -16.94 -13.04
N ASN A 265 -5.64 -17.36 -13.51
CA ASN A 265 -5.80 -18.07 -14.79
C ASN A 265 -5.37 -17.22 -16.00
N TYR A 266 -5.56 -15.90 -15.94
CA TYR A 266 -5.29 -14.96 -17.03
C TYR A 266 -4.07 -14.07 -16.78
N GLY A 267 -3.32 -14.32 -15.71
CA GLY A 267 -2.15 -13.58 -15.28
C GLY A 267 -2.16 -13.36 -13.76
N GLU A 268 -1.12 -12.71 -13.24
CA GLU A 268 -1.05 -12.42 -11.81
C GLU A 268 -2.00 -11.28 -11.45
N SER A 269 -2.85 -11.49 -10.46
CA SER A 269 -3.58 -10.40 -9.80
C SER A 269 -2.63 -9.63 -8.89
N VAL A 270 -2.69 -8.31 -8.91
CA VAL A 270 -1.82 -7.45 -8.11
C VAL A 270 -2.66 -6.51 -7.26
N VAL A 271 -2.32 -6.42 -5.98
CA VAL A 271 -2.89 -5.43 -5.06
C VAL A 271 -1.75 -4.57 -4.51
N LEU A 272 -1.89 -3.25 -4.66
CA LEU A 272 -0.98 -2.27 -4.08
C LEU A 272 -1.72 -1.50 -2.99
N ARG A 273 -1.30 -1.64 -1.74
CA ARG A 273 -1.80 -0.84 -0.62
C ARG A 273 -0.95 0.40 -0.44
N LEU A 274 -1.58 1.56 -0.49
CA LEU A 274 -0.94 2.86 -0.33
C LEU A 274 -0.99 3.26 1.16
N LEU A 275 0.18 3.38 1.78
CA LEU A 275 0.31 3.81 3.18
C LEU A 275 0.64 5.30 3.20
N ASP A 276 -0.30 6.14 2.72
CA ASP A 276 -0.13 7.59 2.69
C ASP A 276 -0.45 8.21 4.07
N PRO A 277 0.56 8.76 4.79
CA PRO A 277 0.33 9.37 6.10
C PRO A 277 -0.71 10.50 6.06
N GLU A 278 -0.78 11.29 4.97
CA GLU A 278 -1.75 12.38 4.84
C GLU A 278 -3.21 11.90 4.85
N THR A 279 -3.45 10.66 4.43
CA THR A 279 -4.80 10.06 4.41
C THR A 279 -5.11 9.21 5.64
N THR A 280 -4.08 8.74 6.35
CA THR A 280 -4.21 7.84 7.50
C THR A 280 -4.03 8.53 8.84
N MET A 281 -3.29 9.65 8.89
CA MET A 281 -3.16 10.47 10.09
C MET A 281 -4.41 11.31 10.29
N VAL A 282 -5.30 10.82 11.16
CA VAL A 282 -6.48 11.54 11.61
C VAL A 282 -6.16 12.16 12.96
N SER A 283 -6.46 13.43 13.16
CA SER A 283 -6.30 14.07 14.47
C SER A 283 -7.35 13.54 15.45
N TYR A 284 -7.05 13.64 16.73
CA TYR A 284 -7.96 13.21 17.80
C TYR A 284 -9.37 13.83 17.68
N ALA A 285 -9.44 15.12 17.33
CA ALA A 285 -10.69 15.84 17.11
C ALA A 285 -11.47 15.36 15.86
N GLU A 286 -10.76 14.90 14.82
CA GLU A 286 -11.35 14.44 13.56
C GLU A 286 -11.86 12.99 13.60
N LEU A 287 -11.56 12.22 14.65
CA LEU A 287 -12.07 10.86 14.81
C LEU A 287 -13.61 10.83 14.79
N GLY A 288 -14.25 11.95 15.17
CA GLY A 288 -15.71 12.04 15.20
C GLY A 288 -16.32 11.31 16.40
N ILE A 289 -15.57 11.10 17.48
CA ILE A 289 -16.09 10.53 18.73
C ILE A 289 -17.08 11.53 19.36
N HIS A 290 -18.23 11.05 19.85
CA HIS A 290 -19.22 11.90 20.51
C HIS A 290 -18.59 12.66 21.70
N PRO A 291 -18.81 13.99 21.87
CA PRO A 291 -18.09 14.81 22.86
C PRO A 291 -18.11 14.25 24.28
N LYS A 292 -19.25 13.75 24.76
CA LYS A 292 -19.36 13.11 26.08
C LYS A 292 -18.45 11.90 26.24
N LEU A 293 -18.38 11.05 25.20
CA LEU A 293 -17.51 9.88 25.18
C LEU A 293 -16.03 10.30 25.10
N LEU A 294 -15.74 11.29 24.27
CA LEU A 294 -14.39 11.84 24.08
C LEU A 294 -13.82 12.37 25.41
N ALA A 295 -14.56 13.21 26.12
CA ALA A 295 -14.14 13.76 27.42
C ALA A 295 -13.86 12.66 28.47
N ARG A 296 -14.62 11.57 28.44
CA ARG A 296 -14.36 10.42 29.33
C ARG A 296 -13.10 9.67 28.90
N LEU A 297 -12.92 9.41 27.60
CA LEU A 297 -11.73 8.75 27.07
C LEU A 297 -10.46 9.55 27.37
N GLU A 298 -10.48 10.87 27.28
CA GLU A 298 -9.34 11.75 27.66
C GLU A 298 -8.87 11.52 29.10
N THR A 299 -9.80 11.27 30.00
CA THR A 299 -9.48 10.95 31.39
C THR A 299 -8.88 9.53 31.50
N GLU A 300 -9.46 8.58 30.79
CA GLU A 300 -9.04 7.18 30.87
C GLU A 300 -7.65 6.93 30.26
N ILE A 301 -7.34 7.52 29.09
CA ILE A 301 -6.05 7.33 28.41
C ILE A 301 -4.86 7.98 29.12
N ARG A 302 -5.12 8.85 30.13
CA ARG A 302 -4.09 9.50 30.96
C ARG A 302 -3.88 8.79 32.30
N ARG A 303 -4.52 7.65 32.53
CA ARG A 303 -4.26 6.82 33.71
C ARG A 303 -2.84 6.25 33.69
N PRO A 304 -2.18 6.10 34.84
CA PRO A 304 -0.84 5.57 34.91
C PRO A 304 -0.77 4.07 34.54
N ASN A 305 -1.87 3.34 34.71
CA ASN A 305 -1.96 1.92 34.38
C ASN A 305 -3.38 1.53 34.03
N GLY A 306 -3.52 0.42 33.37
CA GLY A 306 -4.80 -0.11 32.89
C GLY A 306 -4.72 -0.56 31.44
N MET A 307 -5.86 -0.95 30.88
CA MET A 307 -5.93 -1.43 29.49
C MET A 307 -7.13 -0.84 28.78
N LEU A 308 -6.89 -0.22 27.61
CA LEU A 308 -7.91 0.19 26.67
C LEU A 308 -7.89 -0.76 25.47
N LEU A 309 -9.01 -1.41 25.23
CA LEU A 309 -9.20 -2.33 24.10
C LEU A 309 -10.11 -1.71 23.05
N THR A 310 -9.66 -1.65 21.81
CA THR A 310 -10.51 -1.32 20.68
C THR A 310 -10.90 -2.58 19.92
N THR A 311 -12.15 -2.72 19.55
CA THR A 311 -12.64 -3.89 18.83
C THR A 311 -13.41 -3.52 17.56
N GLY A 312 -13.50 -4.48 16.65
CA GLY A 312 -14.18 -4.33 15.38
C GLY A 312 -13.52 -5.15 14.26
N PRO A 313 -14.14 -5.24 13.07
CA PRO A 313 -13.58 -5.95 11.93
C PRO A 313 -12.35 -5.24 11.37
N THR A 314 -11.67 -5.93 10.46
CA THR A 314 -10.59 -5.31 9.66
C THR A 314 -11.12 -4.10 8.89
N GLY A 315 -10.35 -3.02 8.88
CA GLY A 315 -10.74 -1.78 8.22
C GLY A 315 -11.74 -0.90 8.98
N SER A 316 -12.05 -1.20 10.25
CA SER A 316 -12.89 -0.33 11.10
C SER A 316 -12.16 0.89 11.67
N GLY A 317 -10.86 1.05 11.41
CA GLY A 317 -10.07 2.20 11.83
C GLY A 317 -9.43 2.08 13.23
N LYS A 318 -9.38 0.87 13.82
CA LYS A 318 -8.81 0.64 15.17
C LYS A 318 -7.40 1.20 15.33
N THR A 319 -6.48 0.84 14.44
CA THR A 319 -5.09 1.31 14.49
C THR A 319 -5.00 2.82 14.36
N THR A 320 -5.77 3.43 13.45
CA THR A 320 -5.84 4.89 13.29
C THR A 320 -6.28 5.57 14.59
N THR A 321 -7.29 5.04 15.25
CA THR A 321 -7.78 5.56 16.53
C THR A 321 -6.73 5.41 17.63
N LEU A 322 -6.10 4.24 17.77
CA LEU A 322 -5.03 4.03 18.75
C LEU A 322 -3.84 4.93 18.49
N TYR A 323 -3.42 5.11 17.25
CA TYR A 323 -2.34 6.02 16.89
C TYR A 323 -2.68 7.47 17.22
N SER A 324 -3.95 7.89 17.00
CA SER A 324 -4.41 9.22 17.43
C SER A 324 -4.34 9.40 18.95
N PHE A 325 -4.70 8.37 19.73
CA PHE A 325 -4.56 8.39 21.18
C PHE A 325 -3.09 8.46 21.61
N LEU A 326 -2.21 7.64 21.02
CA LEU A 326 -0.79 7.68 21.35
C LEU A 326 -0.16 9.05 21.06
N ARG A 327 -0.52 9.69 19.94
CA ARG A 327 -0.02 11.03 19.61
C ARG A 327 -0.54 12.10 20.58
N GLU A 328 -1.79 11.98 21.05
CA GLU A 328 -2.40 12.92 22.00
C GLU A 328 -1.72 12.88 23.38
N ILE A 329 -1.29 11.68 23.80
CA ILE A 329 -0.70 11.50 25.14
C ILE A 329 0.84 11.50 25.12
N HIS A 330 1.46 11.47 23.95
CA HIS A 330 2.91 11.46 23.81
C HIS A 330 3.52 12.80 24.28
N THR A 331 4.43 12.71 25.23
CA THR A 331 5.32 13.80 25.66
C THR A 331 6.74 13.26 25.78
N PRO A 332 7.78 14.11 25.80
CA PRO A 332 9.17 13.65 25.96
C PRO A 332 9.43 12.85 27.23
N GLU A 333 8.60 13.00 28.27
CA GLU A 333 8.72 12.33 29.55
C GLU A 333 8.05 10.94 29.56
N ILE A 334 7.22 10.62 28.55
CA ILE A 334 6.48 9.36 28.48
C ILE A 334 7.09 8.44 27.45
N LYS A 335 7.55 7.28 27.87
CA LYS A 335 8.10 6.25 26.97
C LYS A 335 7.00 5.35 26.44
N ILE A 336 6.75 5.45 25.13
CA ILE A 336 5.76 4.64 24.42
C ILE A 336 6.49 3.62 23.55
N ILE A 337 6.09 2.35 23.66
CA ILE A 337 6.60 1.27 22.81
C ILE A 337 5.45 0.50 22.20
N THR A 338 5.51 0.25 20.88
CA THR A 338 4.51 -0.57 20.17
C THR A 338 5.09 -1.88 19.67
N ILE A 339 4.23 -2.89 19.53
CA ILE A 339 4.49 -4.13 18.78
C ILE A 339 3.34 -4.40 17.83
N GLU A 340 3.64 -4.56 16.54
CA GLU A 340 2.66 -4.52 15.45
C GLU A 340 2.94 -5.59 14.38
N ASP A 341 1.92 -5.92 13.57
CA ASP A 341 2.01 -6.93 12.50
C ASP A 341 1.26 -6.46 11.23
N PRO A 342 1.91 -5.65 10.38
CA PRO A 342 3.13 -4.86 10.58
C PRO A 342 2.87 -3.43 11.11
N VAL A 343 3.93 -2.64 11.33
CA VAL A 343 3.80 -1.18 11.58
C VAL A 343 3.15 -0.53 10.37
N GLU A 344 2.08 0.25 10.57
CA GLU A 344 1.34 0.87 9.45
C GLU A 344 2.04 2.13 8.93
N TYR A 345 2.47 3.01 9.81
CA TYR A 345 3.32 4.16 9.51
C TYR A 345 4.09 4.61 10.75
N HIS A 346 5.15 5.37 10.51
CA HIS A 346 6.04 5.81 11.58
C HIS A 346 5.41 6.90 12.43
N LEU A 347 5.57 6.79 13.74
CA LEU A 347 5.19 7.79 14.73
C LEU A 347 6.44 8.38 15.37
N ASP A 348 6.64 9.69 15.20
CA ASP A 348 7.79 10.39 15.76
C ASP A 348 7.80 10.30 17.28
N GLY A 349 8.97 10.01 17.85
CA GLY A 349 9.16 9.91 19.30
C GLY A 349 8.65 8.60 19.94
N ILE A 350 8.05 7.69 19.18
CA ILE A 350 7.54 6.40 19.65
C ILE A 350 8.43 5.27 19.13
N VAL A 351 8.78 4.34 20.00
CA VAL A 351 9.54 3.15 19.63
C VAL A 351 8.57 2.12 19.07
N GLN A 352 8.66 1.85 17.77
CA GLN A 352 7.81 0.87 17.10
C GLN A 352 8.61 -0.38 16.74
N THR A 353 8.12 -1.56 17.14
CA THR A 353 8.70 -2.85 16.76
C THR A 353 7.67 -3.70 16.01
N GLN A 354 8.15 -4.58 15.15
CA GLN A 354 7.31 -5.36 14.26
C GLN A 354 7.55 -6.85 14.47
N VAL A 355 6.48 -7.63 14.46
CA VAL A 355 6.51 -9.10 14.47
C VAL A 355 7.25 -9.64 13.24
N GLU A 356 8.08 -10.66 13.41
CA GLU A 356 8.81 -11.33 12.33
C GLU A 356 8.50 -12.84 12.31
N GLY A 357 7.34 -13.20 11.82
CA GLY A 357 6.89 -14.56 11.66
C GLY A 357 7.00 -15.37 12.96
N LYS A 358 7.70 -16.52 12.93
CA LYS A 358 7.93 -17.37 14.11
C LYS A 358 9.13 -16.94 14.96
N LYS A 359 9.96 -16.01 14.48
CA LYS A 359 11.21 -15.63 15.17
C LYS A 359 10.99 -14.53 16.22
N TYR A 360 9.99 -13.71 16.05
CA TYR A 360 9.65 -12.62 16.95
C TYR A 360 8.14 -12.44 16.97
N THR A 361 7.49 -13.10 17.92
CA THR A 361 6.02 -13.12 18.07
C THR A 361 5.52 -11.97 18.94
N PHE A 362 4.21 -11.71 18.96
CA PHE A 362 3.61 -10.73 19.87
C PHE A 362 3.96 -11.01 21.33
N ALA A 363 3.87 -12.28 21.76
CA ALA A 363 4.16 -12.67 23.14
C ALA A 363 5.64 -12.44 23.51
N GLU A 364 6.59 -12.85 22.66
CA GLU A 364 8.02 -12.63 22.88
C GLU A 364 8.41 -11.16 22.90
N GLY A 365 7.85 -10.41 21.93
CA GLY A 365 8.08 -8.96 21.84
C GLY A 365 7.53 -8.23 23.07
N LEU A 366 6.30 -8.54 23.49
CA LEU A 366 5.68 -7.92 24.66
C LEU A 366 6.46 -8.20 25.95
N ARG A 367 6.94 -9.47 26.15
CA ARG A 367 7.85 -9.76 27.27
C ARG A 367 9.13 -8.93 27.24
N SER A 368 9.65 -8.65 26.07
CA SER A 368 10.85 -7.83 25.90
C SER A 368 10.57 -6.35 26.15
N ILE A 369 9.41 -5.87 25.70
CA ILE A 369 8.97 -4.48 25.88
C ILE A 369 8.81 -4.13 27.35
N VAL A 370 8.15 -4.99 28.15
CA VAL A 370 7.96 -4.78 29.59
C VAL A 370 9.29 -4.59 30.35
N ARG A 371 10.41 -5.15 29.84
CA ARG A 371 11.74 -4.98 30.41
C ARG A 371 12.46 -3.71 29.93
N GLN A 372 11.85 -2.92 29.06
CA GLN A 372 12.41 -1.68 28.51
C GLN A 372 11.94 -0.43 29.27
N ASP A 373 11.27 -0.60 30.41
CA ASP A 373 10.73 0.47 31.24
C ASP A 373 9.81 1.44 30.44
N PRO A 374 8.76 0.90 29.79
CA PRO A 374 7.78 1.74 29.11
C PRO A 374 6.72 2.24 30.09
N ASP A 375 6.20 3.45 29.88
CA ASP A 375 4.97 3.92 30.56
C ASP A 375 3.74 3.39 29.84
N ILE A 376 3.81 3.36 28.50
CA ILE A 376 2.69 2.98 27.64
C ILE A 376 3.14 1.91 26.64
N ILE A 377 2.32 0.88 26.51
CA ILE A 377 2.54 -0.22 25.57
C ILE A 377 1.36 -0.28 24.61
N MET A 378 1.61 -0.35 23.31
CA MET A 378 0.59 -0.72 22.32
C MET A 378 0.91 -2.08 21.73
N VAL A 379 -0.04 -3.01 21.89
CA VAL A 379 -0.02 -4.33 21.24
C VAL A 379 -0.99 -4.27 20.06
N GLY A 380 -0.51 -4.40 18.83
CA GLY A 380 -1.30 -4.24 17.61
C GLY A 380 -2.60 -5.02 17.66
N GLU A 381 -2.53 -6.29 18.10
CA GLU A 381 -3.73 -7.11 18.36
C GLU A 381 -3.42 -8.27 19.31
N ILE A 382 -4.46 -8.76 19.99
CA ILE A 382 -4.42 -9.96 20.82
C ILE A 382 -5.13 -11.10 20.07
N ARG A 383 -4.34 -12.10 19.62
CA ARG A 383 -4.85 -13.25 18.87
C ARG A 383 -4.86 -14.55 19.68
N ASP A 384 -4.08 -14.62 20.74
CA ASP A 384 -3.85 -15.81 21.54
C ASP A 384 -3.82 -15.51 23.04
N GLY A 385 -3.97 -16.57 23.85
CA GLY A 385 -4.03 -16.46 25.31
C GLY A 385 -2.71 -16.06 25.96
N GLU A 386 -1.57 -16.39 25.35
CA GLU A 386 -0.27 -16.01 25.88
C GLU A 386 -0.09 -14.50 25.82
N THR A 387 -0.36 -13.89 24.65
CA THR A 387 -0.34 -12.43 24.46
C THR A 387 -1.36 -11.74 25.37
N ALA A 388 -2.60 -12.29 25.49
CA ALA A 388 -3.64 -11.75 26.37
C ALA A 388 -3.18 -11.68 27.83
N ASN A 389 -2.63 -12.77 28.34
CA ASN A 389 -2.19 -12.84 29.74
C ASN A 389 -1.02 -11.90 30.03
N ILE A 390 -0.03 -11.79 29.11
CA ILE A 390 1.09 -10.86 29.31
C ILE A 390 0.61 -9.41 29.28
N ALA A 391 -0.31 -9.06 28.35
CA ALA A 391 -0.87 -7.72 28.26
C ALA A 391 -1.68 -7.33 29.52
N ILE A 392 -2.49 -8.26 30.05
CA ILE A 392 -3.24 -8.07 31.30
C ILE A 392 -2.26 -7.88 32.48
N GLN A 393 -1.21 -8.72 32.59
CA GLN A 393 -0.21 -8.56 33.64
C GLN A 393 0.53 -7.22 33.54
N ALA A 394 0.89 -6.77 32.33
CA ALA A 394 1.48 -5.45 32.13
C ALA A 394 0.56 -4.33 32.64
N ALA A 395 -0.74 -4.39 32.33
CA ALA A 395 -1.74 -3.44 32.80
C ALA A 395 -1.88 -3.42 34.34
N LEU A 396 -1.74 -4.59 34.98
CA LEU A 396 -1.81 -4.72 36.44
C LEU A 396 -0.52 -4.26 37.14
N THR A 397 0.62 -4.24 36.43
CA THR A 397 1.93 -3.96 37.01
C THR A 397 2.47 -2.57 36.70
N GLY A 398 1.62 -1.61 36.39
CA GLY A 398 2.00 -0.20 36.31
C GLY A 398 2.12 0.36 34.90
N HIS A 399 1.72 -0.38 33.85
CA HIS A 399 1.77 0.11 32.48
C HIS A 399 0.36 0.41 31.95
N PHE A 400 0.21 1.42 31.10
CA PHE A 400 -1.03 1.59 30.36
C PHE A 400 -0.93 0.84 29.01
N VAL A 401 -1.85 -0.09 28.76
CA VAL A 401 -1.81 -0.96 27.58
C VAL A 401 -2.94 -0.62 26.62
N PHE A 402 -2.58 -0.30 25.37
CA PHE A 402 -3.50 -0.23 24.25
C PHE A 402 -3.45 -1.52 23.43
N SER A 403 -4.60 -2.07 23.05
CA SER A 403 -4.63 -3.21 22.14
C SER A 403 -5.91 -3.30 21.35
N THR A 404 -5.95 -4.24 20.39
CA THR A 404 -7.14 -4.50 19.59
C THR A 404 -7.59 -5.95 19.68
N LEU A 405 -8.89 -6.14 19.47
CA LEU A 405 -9.54 -7.43 19.33
C LEU A 405 -10.47 -7.45 18.11
N HIS A 406 -10.98 -8.61 17.77
CA HIS A 406 -11.96 -8.79 16.71
C HIS A 406 -13.27 -9.32 17.30
N THR A 407 -14.11 -8.43 17.83
CA THR A 407 -15.49 -8.71 18.25
C THR A 407 -16.45 -7.74 17.55
N ASN A 408 -17.74 -8.02 17.60
CA ASN A 408 -18.75 -7.22 16.91
C ASN A 408 -19.10 -5.93 17.65
N ASP A 409 -19.03 -5.93 18.95
CA ASP A 409 -19.34 -4.83 19.85
C ASP A 409 -18.40 -4.80 21.06
N ALA A 410 -18.57 -3.81 21.92
CA ALA A 410 -17.71 -3.61 23.09
C ALA A 410 -17.94 -4.69 24.19
N ALA A 411 -19.14 -5.21 24.33
CA ALA A 411 -19.46 -6.23 25.33
C ALA A 411 -18.80 -7.56 25.02
N GLY A 412 -18.74 -7.93 23.73
CA GLY A 412 -18.11 -9.16 23.26
C GLY A 412 -16.60 -9.26 23.51
N THR A 413 -15.94 -8.15 23.86
CA THR A 413 -14.53 -8.13 24.24
C THR A 413 -14.23 -9.05 25.42
N PHE A 414 -15.06 -9.04 26.45
CA PHE A 414 -14.82 -9.77 27.70
C PHE A 414 -14.92 -11.29 27.52
N PRO A 415 -16.02 -11.85 26.97
CA PRO A 415 -16.06 -13.29 26.70
C PRO A 415 -14.98 -13.70 25.70
N ARG A 416 -14.63 -12.86 24.73
CA ARG A 416 -13.54 -13.16 23.78
C ARG A 416 -12.19 -13.33 24.47
N LEU A 417 -11.84 -12.48 25.44
CA LEU A 417 -10.63 -12.64 26.24
C LEU A 417 -10.67 -13.91 27.09
N ALA A 418 -11.83 -14.25 27.68
CA ALA A 418 -12.01 -15.49 28.43
C ALA A 418 -11.82 -16.71 27.52
N ASP A 419 -12.36 -16.72 26.30
CA ASP A 419 -12.17 -17.78 25.30
C ASP A 419 -10.71 -17.94 24.88
N LEU A 420 -9.93 -16.86 24.89
CA LEU A 420 -8.49 -16.89 24.67
C LEU A 420 -7.71 -17.41 25.89
N GLY A 421 -8.37 -17.67 27.02
CA GLY A 421 -7.77 -18.22 28.23
C GLY A 421 -7.31 -17.17 29.24
N ALA A 422 -7.77 -15.94 29.16
CA ALA A 422 -7.54 -14.92 30.17
C ALA A 422 -8.52 -15.13 31.34
N ASP A 423 -8.05 -14.93 32.60
CA ASP A 423 -8.89 -15.08 33.77
C ASP A 423 -9.87 -13.88 33.94
N PRO A 424 -11.20 -14.10 33.87
CA PRO A 424 -12.20 -13.05 34.05
C PRO A 424 -12.08 -12.29 35.39
N LYS A 425 -11.52 -12.90 36.41
CA LYS A 425 -11.30 -12.25 37.72
C LYS A 425 -10.32 -11.08 37.65
N SER A 426 -9.44 -11.09 36.66
CA SER A 426 -8.46 -10.01 36.43
C SER A 426 -9.02 -8.83 35.65
N PHE A 427 -10.13 -8.99 34.91
CA PHE A 427 -10.66 -7.97 33.99
C PHE A 427 -11.00 -6.65 34.71
N GLY A 428 -11.68 -6.74 35.84
CA GLY A 428 -12.08 -5.54 36.60
C GLY A 428 -10.91 -4.67 37.08
N SER A 429 -9.74 -5.26 37.28
CA SER A 429 -8.54 -4.53 37.72
C SER A 429 -7.63 -4.12 36.56
N ALA A 430 -7.65 -4.85 35.44
CA ALA A 430 -6.76 -4.61 34.32
C ALA A 430 -7.40 -3.73 33.24
N ILE A 431 -8.66 -3.99 32.88
CA ILE A 431 -9.32 -3.33 31.76
C ILE A 431 -10.04 -2.07 32.27
N THR A 432 -9.75 -0.94 31.65
CA THR A 432 -10.41 0.35 31.98
C THR A 432 -11.51 0.68 30.98
N VAL A 433 -11.27 0.33 29.70
CA VAL A 433 -12.21 0.63 28.61
C VAL A 433 -12.22 -0.50 27.60
N SER A 434 -13.42 -0.91 27.19
CA SER A 434 -13.67 -1.66 25.98
C SER A 434 -14.44 -0.78 25.00
N MET A 435 -13.89 -0.51 23.81
CA MET A 435 -14.47 0.38 22.81
C MET A 435 -14.63 -0.34 21.48
N ALA A 436 -15.83 -0.40 20.94
CA ALA A 436 -16.06 -0.92 19.60
C ALA A 436 -16.17 0.20 18.58
N GLN A 437 -15.74 -0.12 17.35
CA GLN A 437 -15.62 0.86 16.28
C GLN A 437 -16.04 0.28 14.93
N ARG A 438 -16.74 1.11 14.13
CA ARG A 438 -17.01 0.90 12.70
C ARG A 438 -16.72 2.18 11.94
N LEU A 439 -16.51 2.07 10.64
CA LEU A 439 -16.44 3.20 9.71
C LEU A 439 -17.62 3.18 8.77
N VAL A 440 -18.28 4.33 8.61
CA VAL A 440 -19.27 4.57 7.58
C VAL A 440 -18.80 5.68 6.65
N ARG A 441 -19.32 5.73 5.42
CA ARG A 441 -19.03 6.80 4.49
C ARG A 441 -19.66 8.10 5.00
N LYS A 442 -18.92 9.20 4.93
CA LYS A 442 -19.39 10.53 5.27
C LYS A 442 -20.05 11.14 4.04
N LEU A 443 -21.22 11.74 4.22
CA LEU A 443 -21.87 12.51 3.16
C LEU A 443 -20.98 13.68 2.72
N ASN A 444 -20.96 13.96 1.42
CA ASN A 444 -20.27 15.13 0.92
C ASN A 444 -21.00 16.39 1.41
N PRO A 445 -20.36 17.26 2.20
CA PRO A 445 -20.99 18.44 2.76
C PRO A 445 -21.48 19.43 1.71
N ASP A 446 -20.85 19.41 0.51
CA ASP A 446 -21.13 20.35 -0.57
C ASP A 446 -22.38 19.95 -1.39
N THR A 447 -22.78 18.65 -1.34
CA THR A 447 -23.85 18.10 -2.21
C THR A 447 -24.98 17.43 -1.45
N LYS A 448 -24.81 17.08 -0.17
CA LYS A 448 -25.84 16.42 0.63
C LYS A 448 -27.13 17.22 0.67
N LYS A 449 -28.25 16.52 0.66
CA LYS A 449 -29.60 17.11 0.74
C LYS A 449 -30.28 16.73 2.02
N GLU A 450 -30.94 17.70 2.61
CA GLU A 450 -31.77 17.50 3.80
C GLU A 450 -33.21 17.14 3.38
N ARG A 451 -33.80 16.17 4.05
CA ARG A 451 -35.21 15.83 3.89
C ARG A 451 -35.87 15.52 5.23
N PRO A 452 -37.20 15.69 5.32
CA PRO A 452 -37.97 15.26 6.49
C PRO A 452 -37.89 13.73 6.69
N LEU A 453 -37.89 13.32 7.96
CA LEU A 453 -38.02 11.91 8.34
C LEU A 453 -39.41 11.36 7.97
N THR A 454 -39.44 10.16 7.43
CA THR A 454 -40.66 9.39 7.27
C THR A 454 -41.20 8.91 8.61
N ASN A 455 -42.47 8.53 8.66
CA ASN A 455 -43.10 8.00 9.89
C ASN A 455 -42.45 6.67 10.34
N GLU A 456 -41.91 5.88 9.42
CA GLU A 456 -41.21 4.63 9.72
C GLU A 456 -39.86 4.90 10.35
N GLU A 457 -39.10 5.85 9.78
CA GLU A 457 -37.80 6.28 10.34
C GLU A 457 -37.99 6.86 11.75
N LYS A 458 -39.00 7.70 11.99
CA LYS A 458 -39.31 8.23 13.33
C LYS A 458 -39.57 7.12 14.34
N LYS A 459 -40.33 6.08 13.96
CA LYS A 459 -40.60 4.91 14.82
C LYS A 459 -39.33 4.10 15.07
N MET A 460 -38.51 3.89 14.05
CA MET A 460 -37.22 3.19 14.17
C MET A 460 -36.27 3.93 15.12
N ILE A 461 -36.12 5.24 14.93
CA ILE A 461 -35.27 6.10 15.78
C ILE A 461 -35.76 6.05 17.23
N ALA A 462 -37.07 6.22 17.47
CA ALA A 462 -37.66 6.15 18.80
C ALA A 462 -37.35 4.81 19.50
N LYS A 463 -37.48 3.69 18.76
CA LYS A 463 -37.17 2.35 19.28
C LYS A 463 -35.69 2.17 19.64
N VAL A 464 -34.77 2.70 18.80
CA VAL A 464 -33.33 2.59 19.02
C VAL A 464 -32.89 3.40 20.23
N PHE A 465 -33.54 4.54 20.50
CA PHE A 465 -33.21 5.41 21.66
C PHE A 465 -34.03 5.07 22.92
N GLU A 466 -35.01 4.16 22.84
CA GLU A 466 -35.83 3.76 24.00
C GLU A 466 -35.00 3.29 25.19
N PRO A 467 -33.98 2.39 25.01
CA PRO A 467 -33.18 1.88 26.12
C PRO A 467 -32.13 2.88 26.64
N LEU A 468 -31.92 4.01 26.01
CA LEU A 468 -30.91 4.99 26.41
C LEU A 468 -31.30 5.70 27.69
N VAL A 469 -30.46 5.60 28.71
CA VAL A 469 -30.70 6.21 30.06
C VAL A 469 -30.48 7.70 30.03
N ASP A 470 -29.39 8.18 29.46
CA ASP A 470 -29.09 9.61 29.36
C ASP A 470 -29.56 10.20 28.04
N LYS A 471 -30.73 10.82 28.04
CA LYS A 471 -31.30 11.44 26.84
C LYS A 471 -30.70 12.80 26.48
N THR A 472 -29.81 13.35 27.31
CA THR A 472 -29.16 14.64 27.01
C THR A 472 -28.13 14.55 25.88
N VAL A 473 -27.71 13.33 25.54
CA VAL A 473 -26.79 13.06 24.41
C VAL A 473 -27.50 13.04 23.06
N ILE A 474 -28.84 13.07 23.04
CA ILE A 474 -29.64 13.10 21.81
C ILE A 474 -29.99 14.55 21.50
N PRO A 475 -29.96 15.01 20.23
CA PRO A 475 -30.53 16.27 19.82
C PRO A 475 -31.98 16.39 20.27
N GLU A 476 -32.43 17.58 20.77
CA GLU A 476 -33.79 17.79 21.28
C GLU A 476 -34.89 17.39 20.29
N LYS A 477 -34.61 17.56 18.98
CA LYS A 477 -35.52 17.16 17.90
C LYS A 477 -34.73 16.57 16.74
N ILE A 478 -35.10 15.36 16.33
CA ILE A 478 -34.63 14.70 15.08
C ILE A 478 -35.82 14.71 14.13
N GLU A 479 -35.94 15.74 13.30
CA GLU A 479 -37.06 15.93 12.36
C GLU A 479 -36.65 15.66 10.92
N THR A 480 -35.37 15.80 10.63
CA THR A 480 -34.78 15.69 9.29
C THR A 480 -33.62 14.71 9.26
N VAL A 481 -33.30 14.23 8.07
CA VAL A 481 -32.15 13.39 7.79
C VAL A 481 -31.46 13.88 6.53
N TRP A 482 -30.14 13.69 6.48
CA TRP A 482 -29.34 14.00 5.29
C TRP A 482 -29.18 12.77 4.42
N GLU A 483 -29.26 12.96 3.10
CA GLU A 483 -29.04 11.90 2.12
C GLU A 483 -27.99 12.32 1.09
N PRO A 484 -27.30 11.32 0.46
CA PRO A 484 -26.32 11.60 -0.56
C PRO A 484 -26.98 12.21 -1.80
N SER A 485 -26.33 13.22 -2.38
CA SER A 485 -26.73 13.79 -3.65
C SER A 485 -25.50 14.14 -4.46
N VAL A 486 -25.61 14.00 -5.77
CA VAL A 486 -24.61 14.43 -6.75
C VAL A 486 -24.97 15.76 -7.38
N ASP A 487 -26.17 16.27 -7.13
CA ASP A 487 -26.66 17.54 -7.68
C ASP A 487 -25.92 18.72 -7.03
N GLY A 488 -25.47 19.65 -7.87
CA GLY A 488 -24.73 20.84 -7.42
C GLY A 488 -23.22 20.63 -7.22
N SER A 489 -22.74 19.39 -7.42
CA SER A 489 -21.32 19.14 -7.54
C SER A 489 -20.78 19.86 -8.77
N PRO A 490 -19.63 20.58 -8.70
CA PRO A 490 -18.93 21.05 -9.90
C PRO A 490 -18.75 19.85 -10.83
N ALA A 491 -19.10 20.01 -12.10
CA ALA A 491 -19.22 18.91 -13.06
C ALA A 491 -18.06 17.91 -12.91
N GLY A 492 -18.39 16.71 -12.45
CA GLY A 492 -17.48 15.59 -12.35
C GLY A 492 -16.79 15.34 -11.01
N ASN A 493 -17.03 16.12 -9.94
CA ASN A 493 -16.28 15.99 -8.66
C ASN A 493 -16.89 14.99 -7.65
N ASP A 494 -18.13 14.59 -7.81
CA ASP A 494 -18.78 13.67 -6.90
C ASP A 494 -19.79 12.79 -7.65
N GLU A 495 -19.38 11.56 -7.91
CA GLU A 495 -20.24 10.56 -8.56
C GLU A 495 -21.11 9.78 -7.55
N THR A 496 -20.86 9.95 -6.24
CA THR A 496 -21.44 9.10 -5.20
C THR A 496 -22.20 9.85 -4.12
N GLY A 497 -22.00 11.16 -3.97
CA GLY A 497 -22.54 11.96 -2.87
C GLY A 497 -21.81 11.72 -1.53
N TYR A 498 -20.67 11.02 -1.52
CA TYR A 498 -19.88 10.72 -0.33
C TYR A 498 -18.45 11.20 -0.45
N LYS A 499 -17.87 11.68 0.67
CA LYS A 499 -16.48 12.17 0.73
C LYS A 499 -15.84 11.81 2.07
N GLY A 500 -15.00 10.79 2.06
CA GLY A 500 -14.32 10.30 3.25
C GLY A 500 -15.18 9.38 4.12
N ARG A 501 -14.66 9.06 5.29
CA ARG A 501 -15.31 8.15 6.25
C ARG A 501 -15.38 8.82 7.63
N ILE A 502 -16.32 8.37 8.46
CA ILE A 502 -16.45 8.78 9.87
C ILE A 502 -16.58 7.55 10.75
N GLY A 503 -15.97 7.59 11.94
CA GLY A 503 -16.08 6.52 12.92
C GLY A 503 -17.43 6.51 13.63
N LEU A 504 -17.96 5.32 13.88
CA LEU A 504 -19.04 5.07 14.83
C LEU A 504 -18.44 4.35 16.03
N TYR A 505 -18.80 4.82 17.23
CA TYR A 505 -18.18 4.37 18.47
C TYR A 505 -19.22 3.98 19.50
N GLU A 506 -18.90 2.94 20.25
CA GLU A 506 -19.52 2.62 21.53
C GLU A 506 -18.43 2.24 22.52
N ALA A 507 -18.60 2.54 23.78
CA ALA A 507 -17.62 2.19 24.79
C ALA A 507 -18.30 1.76 26.09
N ILE A 508 -17.64 0.83 26.76
CA ILE A 508 -17.95 0.31 28.10
C ILE A 508 -16.77 0.66 28.99
N PHE A 509 -17.04 1.37 30.08
CA PHE A 509 -16.03 1.72 31.09
C PHE A 509 -16.12 0.75 32.26
N MET A 510 -14.99 0.37 32.82
CA MET A 510 -14.95 -0.46 34.01
C MET A 510 -15.41 0.35 35.23
N ASP A 511 -16.41 -0.17 35.92
CA ASP A 511 -16.87 0.29 37.23
C ASP A 511 -16.99 -0.92 38.17
N ASP A 512 -17.25 -0.66 39.46
CA ASP A 512 -17.28 -1.72 40.49
C ASP A 512 -18.39 -2.75 40.23
N GLU A 513 -19.56 -2.32 39.70
CA GLU A 513 -20.68 -3.21 39.39
C GLU A 513 -20.30 -4.17 38.26
N LEU A 514 -19.73 -3.63 37.17
CA LEU A 514 -19.28 -4.40 36.01
C LEU A 514 -18.09 -5.32 36.39
N ALA A 515 -17.12 -4.80 37.12
CA ALA A 515 -15.95 -5.55 37.59
C ALA A 515 -16.37 -6.79 38.43
N SER A 516 -17.35 -6.61 39.30
CA SER A 516 -17.89 -7.72 40.07
C SER A 516 -18.65 -8.73 39.21
N PHE A 517 -19.45 -8.24 38.28
CA PHE A 517 -20.26 -9.05 37.37
C PHE A 517 -19.41 -9.91 36.43
N LEU A 518 -18.34 -9.36 35.89
CA LEU A 518 -17.45 -10.06 34.94
C LEU A 518 -16.70 -11.24 35.53
N ARG A 519 -16.57 -11.33 36.87
CA ARG A 519 -15.89 -12.46 37.55
C ARG A 519 -16.53 -13.82 37.27
N ASP A 520 -17.84 -13.83 37.01
CA ASP A 520 -18.63 -15.03 36.74
C ASP A 520 -18.71 -15.36 35.24
N ASN A 521 -17.94 -14.64 34.39
CA ASN A 521 -17.92 -14.77 32.93
C ASN A 521 -19.33 -14.75 32.31
N PRO A 522 -20.11 -13.70 32.51
CA PRO A 522 -21.48 -13.59 32.01
C PRO A 522 -21.51 -13.53 30.48
N PRO A 523 -22.65 -13.88 29.86
CA PRO A 523 -22.81 -13.77 28.40
C PRO A 523 -22.86 -12.31 27.95
N GLU A 524 -22.45 -12.08 26.69
CA GLU A 524 -22.32 -10.77 26.04
C GLU A 524 -23.57 -9.88 26.20
N ASN A 525 -24.77 -10.44 26.01
CA ASN A 525 -26.04 -9.70 26.10
C ASN A 525 -26.32 -9.16 27.51
N GLU A 526 -25.88 -9.86 28.55
CA GLU A 526 -26.03 -9.42 29.93
C GLU A 526 -25.03 -8.32 30.26
N ILE A 527 -23.79 -8.43 29.76
CA ILE A 527 -22.78 -7.38 29.85
C ILE A 527 -23.28 -6.10 29.17
N ALA A 528 -23.81 -6.21 27.94
CA ALA A 528 -24.35 -5.07 27.21
C ALA A 528 -25.52 -4.42 27.95
N LYS A 529 -26.41 -5.22 28.56
CA LYS A 529 -27.52 -4.72 29.36
C LYS A 529 -27.05 -3.96 30.62
N LEU A 530 -26.02 -4.46 31.29
CA LEU A 530 -25.45 -3.80 32.44
C LEU A 530 -24.78 -2.49 32.03
N ALA A 531 -23.96 -2.53 30.98
CA ALA A 531 -23.23 -1.38 30.44
C ALA A 531 -24.17 -0.26 29.94
N SER A 532 -25.37 -0.58 29.45
CA SER A 532 -26.35 0.42 29.00
C SER A 532 -26.73 1.41 30.10
N LYS A 533 -26.61 1.03 31.38
CA LYS A 533 -26.84 1.94 32.52
C LYS A 533 -25.81 3.07 32.60
N GLN A 534 -24.64 2.94 31.97
CA GLN A 534 -23.60 3.98 31.97
C GLN A 534 -23.98 5.20 31.11
N GLY A 535 -25.03 5.09 30.28
CA GLY A 535 -25.58 6.20 29.50
C GLY A 535 -24.69 6.68 28.35
N TYR A 536 -23.84 5.82 27.81
CA TYR A 536 -23.12 6.06 26.56
C TYR A 536 -23.90 5.49 25.37
N LEU A 537 -23.65 6.04 24.19
CA LEU A 537 -24.31 5.62 22.96
C LEU A 537 -23.79 4.26 22.51
N THR A 538 -24.68 3.42 22.01
CA THR A 538 -24.31 2.28 21.18
C THR A 538 -23.89 2.75 19.79
N MET A 539 -23.19 1.93 19.02
CA MET A 539 -22.80 2.26 17.63
C MET A 539 -24.01 2.59 16.75
N ALA A 540 -25.15 1.93 16.96
CA ALA A 540 -26.39 2.23 16.23
C ALA A 540 -26.94 3.60 16.57
N GLN A 541 -26.93 3.98 17.84
CA GLN A 541 -27.36 5.30 18.32
C GLN A 541 -26.42 6.41 17.85
N ASP A 542 -25.09 6.19 17.93
CA ASP A 542 -24.08 7.12 17.42
C ASP A 542 -24.21 7.34 15.91
N GLY A 543 -24.51 6.26 15.14
CA GLY A 543 -24.72 6.35 13.70
C GLY A 543 -26.00 7.08 13.29
N ILE A 544 -27.04 7.10 14.13
CA ILE A 544 -28.25 7.88 13.87
C ILE A 544 -28.01 9.39 14.12
N ILE A 545 -27.18 9.72 15.11
CA ILE A 545 -26.88 11.11 15.44
C ILE A 545 -25.97 11.75 14.37
N LYS A 546 -25.05 10.97 13.79
CA LYS A 546 -24.10 11.41 12.74
C LYS A 546 -24.73 11.45 11.38
#